data_8c1c2a41e45f83dbeeb5eccef09c23f5
#
_entry.id   8c1c2a41e45f83dbeeb5eccef09c23f5
#
_cell.length_a   1.000
_cell.length_b   1.000
_cell.length_c   1.000
_cell.angle_alpha   90.00
_cell.angle_beta   90.00
_cell.angle_gamma   90.00
#
_symmetry.space_group_name_H-M   'P 1'
#
loop_
_entity.id
_entity.type
_entity.pdbx_description
1 polymer ?
#
loop_
_entity_poly.entity_id
_entity_poly.type
_entity_poly.pdbx_seq_one_letter_code
_entity_poly.pdbx_strand_id
1 'polypeptide(L)'
;LTAVLVWVVLNKTKFGYELKATGSNYNAAKYCGMKENQNIILTMVIAGALAGFGAGLLYLTGIEDWETTISSVPGMGFNGIAVAFLGGLSPLGSILSAFFIQYITTGGGNVDLQVYCSQISSLISALIIYLCAFVGFFKYFIQTRLRKADERNAAKAAQIQEGGEDR
;
A
#
# COMPACT_ATOMS: atom_id res chain seq x y z
N LEU A 1 -14.73 8.36 5.43
CA LEU A 1 -15.41 7.52 6.41
C LEU A 1 -14.93 6.06 6.30
N THR A 2 -14.98 5.43 5.12
CA THR A 2 -14.57 4.04 4.86
C THR A 2 -13.11 3.75 5.26
N ALA A 3 -12.18 4.63 4.95
CA ALA A 3 -10.77 4.44 5.29
C ALA A 3 -10.50 4.51 6.81
N VAL A 4 -11.24 5.35 7.55
CA VAL A 4 -11.17 5.38 9.01
C VAL A 4 -11.71 4.07 9.59
N LEU A 5 -12.81 3.55 9.04
CA LEU A 5 -13.37 2.27 9.44
C LEU A 5 -12.38 1.13 9.21
N VAL A 6 -11.78 1.07 8.01
CA VAL A 6 -10.74 0.08 7.68
C VAL A 6 -9.54 0.23 8.62
N TRP A 7 -9.12 1.46 8.93
CA TRP A 7 -8.02 1.69 9.86
C TRP A 7 -8.32 1.17 11.27
N VAL A 8 -9.54 1.42 11.77
CA VAL A 8 -9.99 0.90 13.08
C VAL A 8 -10.01 -0.62 13.08
N VAL A 9 -10.59 -1.23 12.05
CA VAL A 9 -10.65 -2.69 11.92
C VAL A 9 -9.24 -3.30 11.91
N LEU A 10 -8.32 -2.75 11.14
CA LEU A 10 -6.95 -3.27 11.02
C LEU A 10 -6.08 -3.05 12.26
N ASN A 11 -6.31 -1.97 13.03
CA ASN A 11 -5.42 -1.61 14.14
C ASN A 11 -6.03 -1.86 15.52
N LYS A 12 -7.35 -1.97 15.63
CA LYS A 12 -8.05 -2.05 16.91
C LYS A 12 -8.81 -3.36 17.13
N THR A 13 -8.83 -4.29 16.15
CA THR A 13 -9.52 -5.57 16.31
C THR A 13 -8.55 -6.75 16.30
N LYS A 14 -8.96 -7.86 16.94
CA LYS A 14 -8.22 -9.14 16.91
C LYS A 14 -8.03 -9.62 15.48
N PHE A 15 -9.06 -9.44 14.67
CA PHE A 15 -9.06 -9.79 13.25
C PHE A 15 -7.95 -9.07 12.48
N GLY A 16 -7.81 -7.75 12.65
CA GLY A 16 -6.73 -6.98 12.02
C GLY A 16 -5.34 -7.42 12.46
N TYR A 17 -5.19 -7.84 13.72
CA TYR A 17 -3.94 -8.41 14.22
C TYR A 17 -3.62 -9.75 13.54
N GLU A 18 -4.58 -10.66 13.44
CA GLU A 18 -4.41 -11.96 12.78
C GLU A 18 -4.07 -11.79 11.29
N LEU A 19 -4.70 -10.83 10.59
CA LEU A 19 -4.40 -10.50 9.21
C LEU A 19 -2.95 -10.01 9.04
N LYS A 20 -2.51 -9.09 9.90
CA LYS A 20 -1.13 -8.58 9.88
C LYS A 20 -0.11 -9.66 10.19
N ALA A 21 -0.39 -10.49 11.17
CA ALA A 21 0.47 -11.62 11.56
C ALA A 21 0.62 -12.62 10.40
N THR A 22 -0.51 -13.02 9.78
CA THR A 22 -0.54 -13.92 8.63
C THR A 22 0.21 -13.33 7.43
N GLY A 23 0.05 -12.03 7.17
CA GLY A 23 0.73 -11.33 6.08
C GLY A 23 2.23 -11.11 6.31
N SER A 24 2.68 -11.01 7.57
CA SER A 24 4.08 -10.84 7.91
C SER A 24 4.86 -12.15 7.84
N ASN A 25 4.30 -13.22 8.40
CA ASN A 25 4.93 -14.54 8.39
C ASN A 25 3.87 -15.65 8.46
N TYR A 26 3.56 -16.21 7.31
CA TYR A 26 2.59 -17.28 7.15
C TYR A 26 2.88 -18.50 8.04
N ASN A 27 4.14 -18.94 8.08
CA ASN A 27 4.53 -20.13 8.85
C ASN A 27 4.40 -19.87 10.37
N ALA A 28 4.80 -18.69 10.84
CA ALA A 28 4.67 -18.33 12.25
C ALA A 28 3.20 -18.27 12.69
N ALA A 29 2.32 -17.69 11.86
CA ALA A 29 0.88 -17.64 12.13
C ALA A 29 0.28 -19.05 12.26
N LYS A 30 0.70 -19.99 11.40
CA LYS A 30 0.27 -21.39 11.44
C LYS A 30 0.71 -22.08 12.75
N TYR A 31 1.95 -21.90 13.18
CA TYR A 31 2.44 -22.45 14.45
C TYR A 31 1.72 -21.86 15.68
N CYS A 32 1.27 -20.61 15.59
CA CYS A 32 0.46 -19.98 16.64
C CYS A 32 -1.01 -20.43 16.64
N GLY A 33 -1.41 -21.36 15.77
CA GLY A 33 -2.78 -21.90 15.71
C GLY A 33 -3.78 -20.95 15.05
N MET A 34 -3.32 -19.92 14.32
CA MET A 34 -4.19 -19.03 13.56
C MET A 34 -4.71 -19.74 12.30
N LYS A 35 -5.95 -19.42 11.91
CA LYS A 35 -6.56 -20.00 10.72
C LYS A 35 -6.14 -19.23 9.46
N GLU A 36 -4.92 -19.46 9.01
CA GLU A 36 -4.27 -18.71 7.94
C GLU A 36 -5.08 -18.69 6.63
N ASN A 37 -5.65 -19.85 6.21
CA ASN A 37 -6.44 -19.94 4.98
C ASN A 37 -7.72 -19.09 5.07
N GLN A 38 -8.39 -19.09 6.22
CA GLN A 38 -9.59 -18.29 6.42
C GLN A 38 -9.25 -16.79 6.41
N ASN A 39 -8.14 -16.39 7.00
CA ASN A 39 -7.67 -15.01 7.00
C ASN A 39 -7.36 -14.50 5.59
N ILE A 40 -6.74 -15.32 4.75
CA ILE A 40 -6.45 -14.96 3.34
C ILE A 40 -7.76 -14.80 2.56
N ILE A 41 -8.68 -15.76 2.64
CA ILE A 41 -9.97 -15.69 1.94
C ILE A 41 -10.74 -14.45 2.39
N LEU A 42 -10.81 -14.21 3.69
CA LEU A 42 -11.55 -13.08 4.24
C LEU A 42 -10.95 -11.72 3.81
N THR A 43 -9.62 -11.65 3.73
CA THR A 43 -8.92 -10.46 3.20
C THR A 43 -9.32 -10.18 1.75
N MET A 44 -9.36 -11.21 0.91
CA MET A 44 -9.77 -11.08 -0.49
C MET A 44 -11.23 -10.66 -0.62
N VAL A 45 -12.12 -11.20 0.20
CA VAL A 45 -13.55 -10.82 0.22
C VAL A 45 -13.72 -9.36 0.62
N ILE A 46 -13.03 -8.91 1.67
CA ILE A 46 -13.09 -7.50 2.12
C ILE A 46 -12.51 -6.57 1.05
N ALA A 47 -11.38 -6.93 0.44
CA ALA A 47 -10.78 -6.15 -0.62
C ALA A 47 -11.70 -6.04 -1.84
N GLY A 48 -12.32 -7.15 -2.26
CA GLY A 48 -13.31 -7.17 -3.33
C GLY A 48 -14.55 -6.34 -3.03
N ALA A 49 -15.07 -6.41 -1.80
CA ALA A 49 -16.21 -5.60 -1.36
C ALA A 49 -15.89 -4.09 -1.39
N LEU A 50 -14.70 -3.69 -0.91
CA LEU A 50 -14.25 -2.29 -0.96
C LEU A 50 -14.05 -1.80 -2.39
N ALA A 51 -13.49 -2.64 -3.27
CA ALA A 51 -13.33 -2.31 -4.69
C ALA A 51 -14.69 -2.16 -5.38
N GLY A 52 -15.63 -3.08 -5.13
CA GLY A 52 -16.99 -3.00 -5.66
C GLY A 52 -17.75 -1.77 -5.16
N PHE A 53 -17.59 -1.42 -3.88
CA PHE A 53 -18.15 -0.21 -3.32
C PHE A 53 -17.57 1.06 -3.98
N GLY A 54 -16.25 1.10 -4.19
CA GLY A 54 -15.58 2.19 -4.90
C GLY A 54 -16.05 2.33 -6.34
N ALA A 55 -16.16 1.23 -7.07
CA ALA A 55 -16.69 1.22 -8.44
C ALA A 55 -18.15 1.68 -8.49
N GLY A 56 -18.99 1.19 -7.56
CA GLY A 56 -20.37 1.62 -7.44
C GLY A 56 -20.51 3.12 -7.25
N LEU A 57 -19.71 3.72 -6.38
CA LEU A 57 -19.70 5.17 -6.19
C LEU A 57 -19.28 5.91 -7.46
N LEU A 58 -18.26 5.41 -8.18
CA LEU A 58 -17.78 6.05 -9.41
C LEU A 58 -18.87 6.13 -10.49
N TYR A 59 -19.55 5.00 -10.75
CA TYR A 59 -20.60 4.93 -11.77
C TYR A 59 -21.91 5.64 -11.34
N LEU A 60 -22.25 5.61 -10.04
CA LEU A 60 -23.44 6.30 -9.53
C LEU A 60 -23.29 7.82 -9.52
N THR A 61 -22.07 8.35 -9.44
CA THR A 61 -21.83 9.81 -9.50
C THR A 61 -21.83 10.37 -10.92
N GLY A 62 -21.93 9.52 -11.95
CA GLY A 62 -21.94 9.97 -13.35
C GLY A 62 -20.64 10.60 -13.81
N ILE A 63 -19.53 10.35 -13.11
CA ILE A 63 -18.20 10.84 -13.50
C ILE A 63 -17.65 10.03 -14.69
N GLU A 64 -17.98 8.75 -14.75
CA GLU A 64 -17.69 7.86 -15.88
C GLU A 64 -18.97 7.12 -16.28
N ASP A 65 -19.25 7.11 -17.58
CA ASP A 65 -20.33 6.33 -18.15
C ASP A 65 -19.82 4.96 -18.58
N TRP A 66 -20.60 3.91 -18.31
CA TRP A 66 -20.32 2.58 -18.80
C TRP A 66 -20.69 2.48 -20.27
N GLU A 67 -19.71 2.56 -21.16
CA GLU A 67 -19.91 2.22 -22.57
C GLU A 67 -19.49 0.76 -22.82
N THR A 68 -20.44 -0.05 -23.27
CA THR A 68 -20.22 -1.47 -23.61
C THR A 68 -19.27 -1.67 -24.79
N THR A 69 -18.98 -0.61 -25.55
CA THR A 69 -18.05 -0.59 -26.69
C THR A 69 -16.58 -0.47 -26.27
N ILE A 70 -16.29 -0.05 -25.05
CA ILE A 70 -14.90 0.09 -24.58
C ILE A 70 -14.40 -1.25 -24.05
N SER A 71 -13.55 -1.90 -24.85
CA SER A 71 -12.90 -3.18 -24.49
C SER A 71 -11.68 -3.02 -23.56
N SER A 72 -11.37 -1.82 -23.09
CA SER A 72 -10.21 -1.55 -22.25
C SER A 72 -10.58 -1.54 -20.77
N VAL A 73 -9.74 -2.19 -19.95
CA VAL A 73 -9.87 -2.15 -18.49
C VAL A 73 -9.57 -0.72 -18.01
N PRO A 74 -10.42 -0.10 -17.17
CA PRO A 74 -10.16 1.24 -16.64
C PRO A 74 -8.80 1.31 -15.95
N GLY A 75 -7.96 2.26 -16.36
CA GLY A 75 -6.61 2.46 -15.81
C GLY A 75 -6.61 2.88 -14.33
N MET A 76 -7.76 3.29 -13.81
CA MET A 76 -7.94 3.74 -12.44
C MET A 76 -7.55 2.69 -11.40
N GLY A 77 -7.74 1.39 -11.67
CA GLY A 77 -7.32 0.30 -10.80
C GLY A 77 -5.80 0.24 -10.63
N PHE A 78 -5.05 0.42 -11.71
CA PHE A 78 -3.59 0.44 -11.67
C PHE A 78 -3.07 1.68 -10.92
N ASN A 79 -3.70 2.84 -11.13
CA ASN A 79 -3.38 4.05 -10.37
C ASN A 79 -3.65 3.85 -8.87
N GLY A 80 -4.68 3.11 -8.49
CA GLY A 80 -4.99 2.77 -7.11
C GLY A 80 -3.89 1.94 -6.43
N ILE A 81 -3.28 1.00 -7.15
CA ILE A 81 -2.14 0.23 -6.65
C ILE A 81 -0.95 1.16 -6.36
N ALA A 82 -0.63 2.05 -7.30
CA ALA A 82 0.45 3.01 -7.16
C ALA A 82 0.23 3.97 -5.97
N VAL A 83 -1.01 4.46 -5.81
CA VAL A 83 -1.43 5.29 -4.66
C VAL A 83 -1.26 4.55 -3.33
N ALA A 84 -1.60 3.25 -3.27
CA ALA A 84 -1.45 2.45 -2.07
C ALA A 84 0.02 2.28 -1.66
N PHE A 85 0.92 2.06 -2.62
CA PHE A 85 2.36 2.01 -2.36
C PHE A 85 2.91 3.38 -1.93
N LEU A 86 2.49 4.46 -2.57
CA LEU A 86 2.86 5.82 -2.19
C LEU A 86 2.41 6.15 -0.76
N GLY A 87 1.22 5.68 -0.36
CA GLY A 87 0.68 5.80 1.00
C GLY A 87 1.32 4.89 2.05
N GLY A 88 2.36 4.12 1.67
CA GLY A 88 3.06 3.20 2.57
C GLY A 88 2.19 2.06 3.09
N LEU A 89 1.24 1.58 2.28
CA LEU A 89 0.30 0.50 2.59
C LEU A 89 -0.53 0.75 3.87
N SER A 90 -0.69 2.01 4.25
CA SER A 90 -1.51 2.41 5.40
C SER A 90 -2.82 3.06 4.93
N PRO A 91 -3.98 2.79 5.56
CA PRO A 91 -5.25 3.35 5.12
C PRO A 91 -5.30 4.88 5.15
N LEU A 92 -4.67 5.49 6.15
CA LEU A 92 -4.61 6.96 6.27
C LEU A 92 -3.61 7.57 5.26
N GLY A 93 -2.45 6.92 5.06
CA GLY A 93 -1.47 7.33 4.05
C GLY A 93 -2.03 7.23 2.63
N SER A 94 -2.85 6.21 2.35
CA SER A 94 -3.49 6.05 1.04
C SER A 94 -4.49 7.17 0.72
N ILE A 95 -5.18 7.75 1.71
CA ILE A 95 -6.05 8.92 1.49
C ILE A 95 -5.21 10.11 1.06
N LEU A 96 -4.12 10.38 1.78
CA LEU A 96 -3.27 11.55 1.50
C LEU A 96 -2.62 11.43 0.13
N SER A 97 -2.11 10.24 -0.22
CA SER A 97 -1.50 9.98 -1.52
C SER A 97 -2.53 10.00 -2.67
N ALA A 98 -3.74 9.49 -2.45
CA ALA A 98 -4.83 9.58 -3.41
C ALA A 98 -5.20 11.04 -3.73
N PHE A 99 -5.34 11.86 -2.68
CA PHE A 99 -5.61 13.29 -2.84
C PHE A 99 -4.50 13.99 -3.63
N PHE A 100 -3.24 13.68 -3.32
CA PHE A 100 -2.09 14.25 -3.99
C PHE A 100 -2.04 13.89 -5.49
N ILE A 101 -2.18 12.60 -5.81
CA ILE A 101 -2.19 12.14 -7.21
C ILE A 101 -3.38 12.71 -7.97
N GLN A 102 -4.57 12.73 -7.36
CA GLN A 102 -5.76 13.30 -7.99
C GLN A 102 -5.61 14.80 -8.25
N TYR A 103 -5.00 15.53 -7.33
CA TYR A 103 -4.73 16.95 -7.51
C TYR A 103 -3.83 17.22 -8.72
N ILE A 104 -2.76 16.42 -8.89
CA ILE A 104 -1.86 16.52 -10.03
C ILE A 104 -2.59 16.18 -11.34
N THR A 105 -3.36 15.09 -11.34
CA THR A 105 -4.09 14.64 -12.53
C THR A 105 -5.13 15.67 -12.98
N THR A 106 -5.91 16.21 -12.04
CA THR A 106 -6.92 17.23 -12.32
C THR A 106 -6.26 18.56 -12.71
N GLY A 107 -5.19 18.96 -12.03
CA GLY A 107 -4.42 20.16 -12.37
C GLY A 107 -3.85 20.10 -13.78
N GLY A 108 -3.35 18.95 -14.19
CA GLY A 108 -2.82 18.76 -15.55
C GLY A 108 -3.88 18.75 -16.65
N GLY A 109 -5.14 18.40 -16.32
CA GLY A 109 -6.27 18.50 -17.26
C GLY A 109 -6.72 19.94 -17.55
N ASN A 110 -6.37 20.87 -16.66
CA ASN A 110 -6.71 22.29 -16.79
C ASN A 110 -5.59 23.16 -17.41
N VAL A 111 -4.49 22.55 -17.82
CA VAL A 111 -3.40 23.25 -18.51
C VAL A 111 -3.79 23.54 -19.96
N ASP A 112 -3.37 24.69 -20.47
CA ASP A 112 -3.71 25.18 -21.80
C ASP A 112 -3.32 24.17 -22.89
N LEU A 113 -4.33 23.53 -23.50
CA LEU A 113 -4.17 22.44 -24.48
C LEU A 113 -3.51 22.90 -25.79
N GLN A 114 -3.37 24.21 -25.99
CA GLN A 114 -2.68 24.77 -27.17
C GLN A 114 -1.14 24.72 -27.03
N VAL A 115 -0.64 24.69 -25.79
CA VAL A 115 0.80 24.72 -25.51
C VAL A 115 1.30 23.36 -25.03
N TYR A 116 0.48 22.63 -24.29
CA TYR A 116 0.84 21.37 -23.67
C TYR A 116 -0.13 20.25 -24.04
N CYS A 117 0.42 19.10 -24.43
CA CYS A 117 -0.36 17.89 -24.67
C CYS A 117 -0.91 17.34 -23.32
N SER A 118 -2.18 16.93 -23.28
CA SER A 118 -2.83 16.40 -22.05
C SER A 118 -2.09 15.19 -21.45
N GLN A 119 -1.31 14.50 -22.24
CA GLN A 119 -0.46 13.37 -21.81
C GLN A 119 0.69 13.76 -20.87
N ILE A 120 1.07 15.04 -20.81
CA ILE A 120 2.16 15.53 -19.92
C ILE A 120 1.79 15.30 -18.45
N SER A 121 0.54 15.53 -18.08
CA SER A 121 0.04 15.27 -16.73
C SER A 121 0.20 13.80 -16.33
N SER A 122 -0.17 12.88 -17.23
CA SER A 122 -0.02 11.45 -17.01
C SER A 122 1.45 11.03 -16.90
N LEU A 123 2.33 11.65 -17.68
CA LEU A 123 3.77 11.40 -17.63
C LEU A 123 4.39 11.89 -16.32
N ILE A 124 3.99 13.08 -15.84
CA ILE A 124 4.44 13.59 -14.54
C ILE A 124 3.96 12.69 -13.41
N SER A 125 2.70 12.27 -13.43
CA SER A 125 2.15 11.35 -12.43
C SER A 125 2.90 10.03 -12.44
N ALA A 126 3.17 9.44 -13.60
CA ALA A 126 3.94 8.21 -13.73
C ALA A 126 5.37 8.35 -13.20
N LEU A 127 6.02 9.48 -13.48
CA LEU A 127 7.36 9.78 -12.97
C LEU A 127 7.38 9.88 -11.44
N ILE A 128 6.40 10.55 -10.85
CA ILE A 128 6.27 10.68 -9.39
C ILE A 128 6.06 9.31 -8.75
N ILE A 129 5.17 8.48 -9.31
CA ILE A 129 4.92 7.12 -8.82
C ILE A 129 6.19 6.28 -8.90
N TYR A 130 6.94 6.39 -10.01
CA TYR A 130 8.22 5.70 -10.19
C TYR A 130 9.25 6.11 -9.13
N LEU A 131 9.43 7.41 -8.90
CA LEU A 131 10.34 7.92 -7.88
C LEU A 131 9.93 7.48 -6.46
N CYS A 132 8.63 7.47 -6.17
CA CYS A 132 8.13 7.00 -4.87
C CYS A 132 8.35 5.49 -4.67
N ALA A 133 8.19 4.68 -5.71
CA ALA A 133 8.51 3.26 -5.66
C ALA A 133 10.01 3.05 -5.39
N PHE A 134 10.86 3.87 -5.99
CA PHE A 134 12.31 3.85 -5.79
C PHE A 134 12.71 4.21 -4.35
N VAL A 135 12.06 5.22 -3.76
CA VAL A 135 12.24 5.58 -2.34
C VAL A 135 11.82 4.43 -1.42
N GLY A 136 10.71 3.75 -1.72
CA GLY A 136 10.28 2.56 -0.99
C GLY A 136 11.32 1.43 -1.04
N PHE A 137 11.90 1.19 -2.20
CA PHE A 137 12.99 0.23 -2.36
C PHE A 137 14.23 0.58 -1.53
N PHE A 138 14.67 1.85 -1.56
CA PHE A 138 15.80 2.32 -0.75
C PHE A 138 15.52 2.16 0.75
N LYS A 139 14.33 2.53 1.21
CA LYS A 139 13.91 2.38 2.60
C LYS A 139 13.98 0.92 3.05
N TYR A 140 13.48 0.01 2.23
CA TYR A 140 13.57 -1.43 2.50
C TYR A 140 15.04 -1.91 2.57
N PHE A 141 15.86 -1.48 1.63
CA PHE A 141 17.28 -1.85 1.57
C PHE A 141 18.07 -1.33 2.79
N ILE A 142 17.85 -0.08 3.17
CA ILE A 142 18.48 0.55 4.35
C ILE A 142 18.03 -0.17 5.63
N GLN A 143 16.74 -0.42 5.80
CA GLN A 143 16.23 -1.12 6.98
C GLN A 143 16.79 -2.54 7.11
N THR A 144 16.94 -3.26 6.01
CA THR A 144 17.54 -4.58 6.00
C THR A 144 19.03 -4.54 6.37
N ARG A 145 19.74 -3.49 5.96
CA ARG A 145 21.14 -3.30 6.33
C ARG A 145 21.32 -2.93 7.80
N LEU A 146 20.47 -2.03 8.32
CA LEU A 146 20.47 -1.65 9.72
C LEU A 146 20.16 -2.84 10.63
N ARG A 147 19.13 -3.63 10.30
CA ARG A 147 18.77 -4.82 11.07
C ARG A 147 19.91 -5.84 11.14
N LYS A 148 20.63 -6.08 10.03
CA LYS A 148 21.82 -6.93 10.02
C LYS A 148 22.99 -6.35 10.83
N ALA A 149 23.12 -5.04 10.90
CA ALA A 149 24.14 -4.39 11.73
C ALA A 149 23.80 -4.53 13.21
N ASP A 150 22.53 -4.36 13.59
CA ASP A 150 22.07 -4.55 14.98
C ASP A 150 22.22 -6.00 15.46
N GLU A 151 21.90 -6.98 14.62
CA GLU A 151 22.11 -8.40 14.90
C GLU A 151 23.61 -8.73 15.11
N ARG A 152 24.50 -8.13 14.32
CA ARG A 152 25.94 -8.27 14.48
C ARG A 152 26.47 -7.63 15.77
N ASN A 153 25.93 -6.47 16.12
CA ASN A 153 26.32 -5.77 17.34
C ASN A 153 25.81 -6.50 18.59
N ALA A 154 24.60 -7.05 18.55
CA ALA A 154 24.04 -7.87 19.61
C ALA A 154 24.86 -9.17 19.80
N ALA A 155 25.25 -9.84 18.71
CA ALA A 155 26.11 -11.03 18.78
C ALA A 155 27.52 -10.73 19.36
N LYS A 156 28.11 -9.58 19.02
CA LYS A 156 29.39 -9.15 19.62
C LYS A 156 29.24 -8.81 21.09
N ALA A 157 28.16 -8.16 21.49
CA ALA A 157 27.90 -7.86 22.90
C ALA A 157 27.74 -9.14 23.74
N ALA A 158 27.05 -10.16 23.22
CA ALA A 158 26.90 -11.45 23.86
C ALA A 158 28.25 -12.15 24.04
N GLN A 159 29.11 -12.14 23.04
CA GLN A 159 30.47 -12.75 23.12
C GLN A 159 31.37 -12.03 24.14
N ILE A 160 31.21 -10.70 24.32
CA ILE A 160 31.99 -9.97 25.32
C ILE A 160 31.51 -10.30 26.75
N GLN A 161 30.23 -10.55 26.96
CA GLN A 161 29.68 -10.95 28.24
C GLN A 161 30.14 -12.38 28.63
N GLU A 162 30.10 -13.34 27.70
CA GLU A 162 30.59 -14.70 27.95
C GLU A 162 32.12 -14.75 28.22
N GLY A 163 32.92 -13.96 27.51
CA GLY A 163 34.37 -13.88 27.73
C GLY A 163 34.82 -13.10 28.98
N GLY A 164 33.90 -12.39 29.63
CA GLY A 164 34.14 -11.68 30.90
C GLY A 164 33.86 -12.48 32.14
N GLU A 165 33.14 -13.60 32.06
CA GLU A 165 32.76 -14.46 33.18
C GLU A 165 33.82 -15.56 33.44
N ASP A 166 34.72 -15.77 32.48
CA ASP A 166 35.82 -16.77 32.59
C ASP A 166 37.15 -16.16 33.13
N ARG A 167 37.12 -14.98 33.73
CA ARG A 167 38.28 -14.38 34.41
C ARG A 167 37.95 -14.04 35.87
#